data_a00b6129f6c9cb8061dcbd205674ac86
#
_entry.id   a00b6129f6c9cb8061dcbd205674ac86
#
_cell.length_a   1.000
_cell.length_b   1.000
_cell.length_c   1.000
_cell.angle_alpha   90.00
_cell.angle_beta   90.00
_cell.angle_gamma   90.00
#
_symmetry.space_group_name_H-M   'P 1'
#
loop_
_entity.id
_entity.type
_entity.pdbx_description
1 polymer ?
#
loop_
_entity_poly.entity_id
_entity_poly.type
_entity_poly.pdbx_seq_one_letter_code
_entity_poly.pdbx_strand_id
1 'polypeptide(L)'
;PSIVRISSFEESCINYEWVNWQEHYGQSRTLRGDLQEQLWYALQREGFSFPFSVHDVRLTKNIQTAKSTHTKKAELLKTASKLLQANPLFSILSEQQIQKMVKISSLHSYGSGEIIATENEPGNSLFVLIDGNVSIRKPAIAQNNTEIARLKSGDIFGEMTAFAGTPRSATIQSIGKVDVLEVERQAIAELIEEEPGLIETFGKMISDRQAQLDKLKITSPSLANRDV
;
A
#
# COMPACT_ATOMS: atom_id res chain seq x y z
N PRO A 1 23.30 8.15 -3.31
CA PRO A 1 22.35 9.12 -2.77
C PRO A 1 21.62 9.82 -3.91
N SER A 2 20.31 10.01 -3.81
CA SER A 2 19.55 10.82 -4.76
C SER A 2 19.55 12.28 -4.34
N ILE A 3 19.52 13.18 -5.33
CA ILE A 3 19.45 14.63 -5.10
C ILE A 3 18.26 15.18 -5.89
N VAL A 4 17.47 16.02 -5.22
CA VAL A 4 16.40 16.81 -5.86
C VAL A 4 16.80 18.28 -5.80
N ARG A 5 16.72 18.96 -6.94
CA ARG A 5 17.02 20.39 -7.03
C ARG A 5 16.05 21.11 -7.98
N ILE A 6 15.85 22.39 -7.77
CA ILE A 6 15.11 23.22 -8.71
C ILE A 6 16.00 23.41 -9.94
N SER A 7 15.46 23.11 -11.12
CA SER A 7 16.15 23.28 -12.40
C SER A 7 15.85 24.63 -13.03
N SER A 8 14.58 25.04 -13.03
CA SER A 8 14.17 26.34 -13.59
C SER A 8 12.83 26.80 -13.02
N PHE A 9 12.54 28.10 -13.16
CA PHE A 9 11.24 28.69 -12.97
C PHE A 9 10.68 29.07 -14.34
N GLU A 10 9.46 28.60 -14.64
CA GLU A 10 8.73 28.95 -15.86
C GLU A 10 7.44 29.72 -15.50
N GLU A 11 6.73 30.24 -16.51
CA GLU A 11 5.57 31.14 -16.26
C GLU A 11 4.48 30.49 -15.39
N SER A 12 4.30 29.17 -15.46
CA SER A 12 3.22 28.45 -14.78
C SER A 12 3.71 27.31 -13.88
N CYS A 13 5.01 27.01 -13.85
CA CYS A 13 5.53 25.86 -13.10
C CYS A 13 6.96 26.08 -12.62
N ILE A 14 7.34 25.25 -11.64
CA ILE A 14 8.71 25.10 -11.16
C ILE A 14 9.21 23.75 -11.62
N ASN A 15 10.30 23.74 -12.37
CA ASN A 15 10.93 22.50 -12.83
C ASN A 15 11.88 21.97 -11.76
N TYR A 16 11.70 20.73 -11.37
CA TYR A 16 12.59 20.01 -10.48
C TYR A 16 13.37 18.96 -11.28
N GLU A 17 14.64 18.83 -10.96
CA GLU A 17 15.50 17.77 -11.46
C GLU A 17 15.77 16.76 -10.33
N TRP A 18 15.46 15.50 -10.59
CA TRP A 18 15.77 14.41 -9.69
C TRP A 18 16.93 13.58 -10.26
N VAL A 19 18.08 13.65 -9.58
CA VAL A 19 19.32 12.97 -9.99
C VAL A 19 19.50 11.72 -9.15
N ASN A 20 19.62 10.58 -9.84
CA ASN A 20 19.88 9.28 -9.23
C ASN A 20 21.15 8.66 -9.87
N TRP A 21 21.94 7.98 -9.06
CA TRP A 21 23.09 7.19 -9.50
C TRP A 21 22.72 5.72 -9.53
N GLN A 22 23.17 5.03 -10.55
CA GLN A 22 22.96 3.59 -10.71
C GLN A 22 24.26 2.89 -11.10
N GLU A 23 24.40 1.64 -10.68
CA GLU A 23 25.61 0.84 -10.94
C GLU A 23 25.65 0.25 -12.35
N HIS A 24 24.48 0.00 -12.98
CA HIS A 24 24.39 -0.66 -14.28
C HIS A 24 23.67 0.20 -15.31
N TYR A 25 24.42 0.76 -16.24
CA TYR A 25 23.91 1.64 -17.31
C TYR A 25 22.88 0.94 -18.24
N GLY A 26 23.02 -0.36 -18.48
CA GLY A 26 22.15 -1.11 -19.40
C GLY A 26 20.67 -1.17 -18.98
N GLN A 27 20.35 -0.94 -17.71
CA GLN A 27 19.00 -0.95 -17.17
C GLN A 27 18.38 0.44 -16.99
N SER A 28 19.08 1.50 -17.43
CA SER A 28 18.71 2.89 -17.11
C SER A 28 17.35 3.30 -17.67
N ARG A 29 16.94 2.77 -18.81
CA ARG A 29 15.67 3.11 -19.44
C ARG A 29 14.48 2.53 -18.67
N THR A 30 14.56 1.26 -18.24
CA THR A 30 13.52 0.59 -17.46
C THR A 30 13.41 1.23 -16.08
N LEU A 31 14.55 1.40 -15.40
CA LEU A 31 14.59 2.04 -14.08
C LEU A 31 14.02 3.45 -14.09
N ARG A 32 14.30 4.22 -15.15
CA ARG A 32 13.74 5.58 -15.29
C ARG A 32 12.22 5.55 -15.42
N GLY A 33 11.66 4.59 -16.17
CA GLY A 33 10.21 4.40 -16.30
C GLY A 33 9.56 4.08 -14.96
N ASP A 34 10.12 3.12 -14.24
CA ASP A 34 9.62 2.68 -12.95
C ASP A 34 9.67 3.81 -11.91
N LEU A 35 10.76 4.58 -11.87
CA LEU A 35 10.90 5.74 -10.98
C LEU A 35 9.89 6.85 -11.31
N GLN A 36 9.64 7.12 -12.59
CA GLN A 36 8.63 8.11 -13.00
C GLN A 36 7.22 7.66 -12.60
N GLU A 37 6.90 6.38 -12.73
CA GLU A 37 5.62 5.83 -12.31
C GLU A 37 5.44 5.92 -10.79
N GLN A 38 6.46 5.54 -10.02
CA GLN A 38 6.44 5.66 -8.55
C GLN A 38 6.26 7.12 -8.10
N LEU A 39 6.99 8.05 -8.70
CA LEU A 39 6.87 9.49 -8.42
C LEU A 39 5.46 9.99 -8.72
N TRP A 40 4.87 9.56 -9.84
CA TRP A 40 3.49 9.89 -10.18
C TRP A 40 2.51 9.48 -9.09
N TYR A 41 2.56 8.22 -8.64
CA TYR A 41 1.65 7.72 -7.60
C TYR A 41 1.91 8.38 -6.24
N ALA A 42 3.18 8.63 -5.89
CA ALA A 42 3.53 9.33 -4.66
C ALA A 42 2.94 10.73 -4.62
N LEU A 43 3.11 11.52 -5.69
CA LEU A 43 2.56 12.87 -5.78
C LEU A 43 1.02 12.87 -5.75
N GLN A 44 0.37 11.89 -6.38
CA GLN A 44 -1.08 11.75 -6.33
C GLN A 44 -1.60 11.46 -4.91
N ARG A 45 -0.89 10.65 -4.14
CA ARG A 45 -1.25 10.36 -2.73
C ARG A 45 -1.15 11.60 -1.85
N GLU A 46 -0.12 12.42 -2.07
CA GLU A 46 0.09 13.68 -1.34
C GLU A 46 -0.80 14.82 -1.85
N GLY A 47 -1.68 14.56 -2.79
CA GLY A 47 -2.63 15.55 -3.32
C GLY A 47 -2.03 16.56 -4.29
N PHE A 48 -0.80 16.33 -4.77
CA PHE A 48 -0.22 17.19 -5.80
C PHE A 48 -0.83 16.90 -7.17
N SER A 49 -1.16 17.96 -7.90
CA SER A 49 -1.56 17.88 -9.30
C SER A 49 -0.46 18.43 -10.19
N PHE A 50 -0.20 17.76 -11.31
CA PHE A 50 0.70 18.32 -12.30
C PHE A 50 0.06 19.57 -12.92
N PRO A 51 0.81 20.69 -13.03
CA PRO A 51 0.29 21.87 -13.67
C PRO A 51 0.04 21.57 -15.15
N PHE A 52 -1.20 21.73 -15.57
CA PHE A 52 -1.50 21.89 -16.97
C PHE A 52 -1.13 23.31 -17.39
N SER A 53 -0.62 23.49 -18.61
CA SER A 53 -0.47 24.83 -19.17
C SER A 53 -1.84 25.53 -19.11
N VAL A 54 -1.92 26.61 -18.33
CA VAL A 54 -3.15 27.39 -18.19
C VAL A 54 -3.33 28.19 -19.46
N HIS A 55 -4.10 27.64 -20.40
CA HIS A 55 -4.64 28.42 -21.48
C HIS A 55 -6.04 28.89 -21.04
N ASP A 56 -6.29 30.17 -21.09
CA ASP A 56 -7.63 30.75 -20.88
C ASP A 56 -8.51 30.38 -22.08
N VAL A 57 -9.00 29.13 -22.06
CA VAL A 57 -9.88 28.59 -23.08
C VAL A 57 -11.30 28.76 -22.58
N ARG A 58 -12.06 29.66 -23.20
CA ARG A 58 -13.51 29.75 -23.02
C ARG A 58 -14.17 28.48 -23.52
N LEU A 59 -14.31 27.50 -22.63
CA LEU A 59 -14.97 26.23 -22.92
C LEU A 59 -16.48 26.40 -22.94
N THR A 60 -17.07 26.26 -24.11
CA THR A 60 -18.43 25.75 -24.26
C THR A 60 -18.43 24.30 -23.76
N LYS A 61 -19.25 24.04 -22.77
CA LYS A 61 -19.47 22.82 -21.99
C LYS A 61 -19.27 21.52 -22.79
N ASN A 62 -18.22 20.75 -22.46
CA ASN A 62 -18.26 19.31 -22.71
C ASN A 62 -17.71 18.55 -21.48
N ILE A 63 -18.66 18.00 -20.70
CA ILE A 63 -18.43 17.33 -19.41
C ILE A 63 -18.08 15.88 -19.70
N GLN A 64 -16.84 15.56 -19.99
CA GLN A 64 -16.44 14.16 -20.13
C GLN A 64 -15.18 13.73 -19.36
N THR A 65 -14.30 14.63 -18.94
CA THR A 65 -13.01 14.24 -18.35
C THR A 65 -13.03 14.11 -16.81
N ALA A 66 -13.90 14.85 -16.13
CA ALA A 66 -14.08 14.69 -14.67
C ALA A 66 -14.86 13.41 -14.30
N LYS A 67 -15.62 12.82 -15.24
CA LYS A 67 -16.36 11.57 -15.00
C LYS A 67 -15.46 10.34 -14.83
N SER A 68 -14.30 10.27 -15.50
CA SER A 68 -13.48 9.06 -15.51
C SER A 68 -12.81 8.78 -14.15
N THR A 69 -12.30 9.80 -13.46
CA THR A 69 -11.63 9.63 -12.17
C THR A 69 -12.63 9.32 -11.05
N HIS A 70 -13.77 10.00 -11.02
CA HIS A 70 -14.84 9.71 -10.07
C HIS A 70 -15.47 8.33 -10.29
N THR A 71 -15.63 7.91 -11.55
CA THR A 71 -16.16 6.58 -11.89
C THR A 71 -15.20 5.49 -11.42
N LYS A 72 -13.89 5.63 -11.69
CA LYS A 72 -12.87 4.66 -11.27
C LYS A 72 -12.79 4.53 -9.74
N LYS A 73 -12.78 5.64 -9.01
CA LYS A 73 -12.79 5.60 -7.53
C LYS A 73 -14.04 4.90 -7.00
N ALA A 74 -15.21 5.19 -7.55
CA ALA A 74 -16.46 4.55 -7.16
C ALA A 74 -16.47 3.03 -7.46
N GLU A 75 -15.87 2.62 -8.58
CA GLU A 75 -15.72 1.20 -8.93
C GLU A 75 -14.78 0.47 -7.98
N LEU A 76 -13.64 1.07 -7.63
CA LEU A 76 -12.70 0.50 -6.66
C LEU A 76 -13.32 0.35 -5.28
N LEU A 77 -14.06 1.36 -4.79
CA LEU A 77 -14.78 1.26 -3.51
C LEU A 77 -15.87 0.18 -3.53
N LYS A 78 -16.58 0.02 -4.65
CA LYS A 78 -17.52 -1.09 -4.86
C LYS A 78 -16.82 -2.45 -4.81
N THR A 79 -15.67 -2.56 -5.45
CA THR A 79 -14.85 -3.78 -5.45
C THR A 79 -14.35 -4.08 -4.05
N ALA A 80 -13.85 -3.07 -3.33
CA ALA A 80 -13.43 -3.21 -1.94
C ALA A 80 -14.55 -3.73 -1.04
N SER A 81 -15.76 -3.18 -1.15
CA SER A 81 -16.94 -3.67 -0.39
C SER A 81 -17.21 -5.15 -0.66
N LYS A 82 -17.18 -5.58 -1.94
CA LYS A 82 -17.39 -6.99 -2.29
C LYS A 82 -16.30 -7.92 -1.74
N LEU A 83 -15.03 -7.49 -1.82
CA LEU A 83 -13.91 -8.26 -1.29
C LEU A 83 -13.98 -8.40 0.22
N LEU A 84 -14.36 -7.33 0.93
CA LEU A 84 -14.57 -7.36 2.37
C LEU A 84 -15.73 -8.29 2.75
N GLN A 85 -16.87 -8.24 2.06
CA GLN A 85 -17.99 -9.15 2.27
C GLN A 85 -17.61 -10.62 2.04
N ALA A 86 -16.77 -10.90 1.07
CA ALA A 86 -16.30 -12.26 0.76
C ALA A 86 -15.21 -12.74 1.71
N ASN A 87 -14.58 -11.83 2.47
CA ASN A 87 -13.47 -12.19 3.36
C ASN A 87 -14.01 -12.75 4.70
N PRO A 88 -13.58 -13.95 5.13
CA PRO A 88 -14.05 -14.57 6.36
C PRO A 88 -13.92 -13.71 7.62
N LEU A 89 -12.93 -12.80 7.67
CA LEU A 89 -12.70 -11.91 8.81
C LEU A 89 -13.84 -10.92 9.05
N PHE A 90 -14.48 -10.49 7.96
CA PHE A 90 -15.56 -9.52 8.01
C PHE A 90 -16.94 -10.16 7.78
N SER A 91 -17.02 -11.49 7.76
CA SER A 91 -18.27 -12.23 7.50
C SER A 91 -19.37 -11.99 8.56
N ILE A 92 -18.98 -11.54 9.75
CA ILE A 92 -19.92 -11.19 10.83
C ILE A 92 -20.50 -9.78 10.66
N LEU A 93 -19.89 -8.94 9.81
CA LEU A 93 -20.38 -7.58 9.58
C LEU A 93 -21.55 -7.57 8.59
N SER A 94 -22.53 -6.73 8.88
CA SER A 94 -23.60 -6.41 7.96
C SER A 94 -23.07 -5.61 6.75
N GLU A 95 -23.80 -5.62 5.65
CA GLU A 95 -23.49 -4.82 4.47
C GLU A 95 -23.38 -3.32 4.80
N GLN A 96 -24.23 -2.82 5.68
CA GLN A 96 -24.22 -1.41 6.10
C GLN A 96 -22.93 -1.04 6.86
N GLN A 97 -22.46 -1.91 7.75
CA GLN A 97 -21.21 -1.72 8.48
C GLN A 97 -19.99 -1.74 7.55
N ILE A 98 -19.97 -2.66 6.58
CA ILE A 98 -18.90 -2.70 5.56
C ILE A 98 -18.92 -1.43 4.71
N GLN A 99 -20.08 -0.97 4.28
CA GLN A 99 -20.19 0.28 3.51
C GLN A 99 -19.75 1.50 4.33
N LYS A 100 -20.10 1.56 5.63
CA LYS A 100 -19.64 2.61 6.55
C LYS A 100 -18.11 2.59 6.64
N MET A 101 -17.49 1.43 6.87
CA MET A 101 -16.04 1.26 6.94
C MET A 101 -15.35 1.71 5.65
N VAL A 102 -15.81 1.25 4.49
CA VAL A 102 -15.25 1.63 3.18
C VAL A 102 -15.34 3.13 2.93
N LYS A 103 -16.42 3.78 3.37
CA LYS A 103 -16.64 5.23 3.19
C LYS A 103 -15.65 6.09 3.97
N ILE A 104 -15.23 5.64 5.17
CA ILE A 104 -14.30 6.36 6.04
C ILE A 104 -12.85 5.95 5.81
N SER A 105 -12.61 4.96 4.96
CA SER A 105 -11.28 4.47 4.60
C SER A 105 -10.69 5.24 3.43
N SER A 106 -9.37 5.19 3.30
CA SER A 106 -8.62 5.86 2.24
C SER A 106 -8.22 4.88 1.15
N LEU A 107 -8.37 5.29 -0.12
CA LEU A 107 -7.97 4.51 -1.29
C LEU A 107 -6.61 4.99 -1.77
N HIS A 108 -5.64 4.08 -1.88
CA HIS A 108 -4.29 4.37 -2.37
C HIS A 108 -3.93 3.48 -3.56
N SER A 109 -3.17 4.07 -4.49
CA SER A 109 -2.58 3.37 -5.62
C SER A 109 -1.06 3.45 -5.52
N TYR A 110 -0.39 2.33 -5.82
CA TYR A 110 1.07 2.21 -5.81
C TYR A 110 1.55 1.72 -7.16
N GLY A 111 2.69 2.26 -7.62
CA GLY A 111 3.37 1.79 -8.81
C GLY A 111 4.20 0.54 -8.55
N SER A 112 4.83 0.01 -9.59
CA SER A 112 5.67 -1.20 -9.49
C SER A 112 6.88 -0.99 -8.58
N GLY A 113 7.08 -1.90 -7.63
CA GLY A 113 8.23 -1.87 -6.72
C GLY A 113 8.15 -0.86 -5.58
N GLU A 114 7.04 -0.11 -5.42
CA GLU A 114 6.86 0.80 -4.30
C GLU A 114 6.69 0.04 -2.97
N ILE A 115 7.22 0.62 -1.90
CA ILE A 115 7.07 0.12 -0.54
C ILE A 115 5.80 0.72 0.06
N ILE A 116 4.89 -0.17 0.50
CA ILE A 116 3.61 0.21 1.13
C ILE A 116 3.79 0.31 2.64
N ALA A 117 4.61 -0.55 3.22
CA ALA A 117 4.93 -0.55 4.64
C ALA A 117 6.35 -1.09 4.84
N THR A 118 7.12 -0.51 5.76
CA THR A 118 8.49 -0.94 6.08
C THR A 118 8.49 -1.69 7.41
N GLU A 119 9.24 -2.79 7.50
CA GLU A 119 9.41 -3.54 8.74
C GLU A 119 9.96 -2.64 9.86
N ASN A 120 9.46 -2.85 11.07
CA ASN A 120 9.75 -2.11 12.29
C ASN A 120 9.28 -0.64 12.31
N GLU A 121 8.68 -0.11 11.26
CA GLU A 121 8.03 1.20 11.31
C GLU A 121 6.75 1.15 12.15
N PRO A 122 6.43 2.23 12.87
CA PRO A 122 5.15 2.36 13.54
C PRO A 122 4.03 2.47 12.51
N GLY A 123 2.83 2.05 12.88
CA GLY A 123 1.65 2.17 12.02
C GLY A 123 0.37 2.04 12.84
N ASN A 124 -0.74 2.45 12.25
CA ASN A 124 -2.05 2.43 12.89
C ASN A 124 -3.17 1.96 11.97
N SER A 125 -2.82 1.34 10.85
CA SER A 125 -3.78 0.94 9.82
C SER A 125 -3.56 -0.50 9.36
N LEU A 126 -4.63 -1.11 8.84
CA LEU A 126 -4.58 -2.31 8.01
C LEU A 126 -4.90 -1.94 6.56
N PHE A 127 -4.52 -2.81 5.65
CA PHE A 127 -4.75 -2.64 4.22
C PHE A 127 -5.51 -3.83 3.65
N VAL A 128 -6.47 -3.55 2.78
CA VAL A 128 -7.18 -4.54 1.96
C VAL A 128 -6.70 -4.40 0.53
N LEU A 129 -6.15 -5.45 -0.03
CA LEU A 129 -5.66 -5.46 -1.41
C LEU A 129 -6.85 -5.55 -2.37
N ILE A 130 -7.12 -4.46 -3.11
CA ILE A 130 -8.26 -4.39 -4.03
C ILE A 130 -7.88 -4.99 -5.37
N ASP A 131 -6.72 -4.59 -5.91
CA ASP A 131 -6.21 -5.06 -7.19
C ASP A 131 -4.70 -5.14 -7.18
N GLY A 132 -4.13 -6.08 -7.96
CA GLY A 132 -2.70 -6.32 -8.05
C GLY A 132 -2.18 -7.36 -7.07
N ASN A 133 -0.86 -7.38 -6.86
CA ASN A 133 -0.17 -8.30 -5.97
C ASN A 133 0.89 -7.56 -5.16
N VAL A 134 1.15 -8.03 -3.94
CA VAL A 134 2.24 -7.52 -3.10
C VAL A 134 3.14 -8.65 -2.62
N SER A 135 4.42 -8.34 -2.44
CA SER A 135 5.45 -9.19 -1.88
C SER A 135 5.65 -8.84 -0.41
N ILE A 136 5.59 -9.83 0.47
CA ILE A 136 5.98 -9.70 1.88
C ILE A 136 7.44 -10.06 2.00
N ARG A 137 8.26 -9.16 2.53
CA ARG A 137 9.71 -9.30 2.60
C ARG A 137 10.21 -9.12 4.01
N LYS A 138 11.25 -9.90 4.34
CA LYS A 138 12.01 -9.72 5.59
C LYS A 138 13.50 -9.63 5.28
N PRO A 139 14.28 -8.86 6.08
CA PRO A 139 15.73 -8.88 5.99
C PRO A 139 16.21 -10.31 6.28
N ALA A 140 16.91 -10.91 5.34
CA ALA A 140 17.64 -12.14 5.59
C ALA A 140 19.00 -11.82 6.22
N ILE A 141 19.56 -12.77 6.99
CA ILE A 141 20.88 -12.66 7.66
C ILE A 141 22.02 -12.33 6.67
N ALA A 142 21.81 -12.54 5.36
CA ALA A 142 22.77 -12.32 4.28
C ALA A 142 22.51 -11.06 3.43
N GLN A 143 21.99 -9.97 4.00
CA GLN A 143 21.79 -8.66 3.34
C GLN A 143 20.75 -8.61 2.18
N ASN A 144 20.10 -9.68 1.82
CA ASN A 144 19.04 -9.66 0.80
C ASN A 144 17.65 -9.73 1.44
N ASN A 145 16.82 -8.73 1.19
CA ASN A 145 15.40 -8.75 1.53
C ASN A 145 14.74 -9.96 0.84
N THR A 146 14.50 -11.03 1.61
CA THR A 146 13.93 -12.27 1.06
C THR A 146 12.41 -12.17 1.04
N GLU A 147 11.83 -12.45 -0.11
CA GLU A 147 10.38 -12.61 -0.22
C GLU A 147 9.96 -13.88 0.55
N ILE A 148 9.06 -13.71 1.51
CA ILE A 148 8.54 -14.81 2.35
C ILE A 148 7.12 -15.22 1.97
N ALA A 149 6.36 -14.34 1.34
CA ALA A 149 5.01 -14.63 0.87
C ALA A 149 4.57 -13.59 -0.18
N ARG A 150 3.52 -13.94 -0.91
CA ARG A 150 2.77 -13.03 -1.79
C ARG A 150 1.32 -12.95 -1.38
N LEU A 151 0.76 -11.76 -1.48
CA LEU A 151 -0.66 -11.53 -1.31
C LEU A 151 -1.26 -11.06 -2.63
N LYS A 152 -2.55 -11.37 -2.81
CA LYS A 152 -3.36 -11.08 -3.99
C LYS A 152 -4.63 -10.32 -3.62
N SER A 153 -5.36 -9.85 -4.61
CA SER A 153 -6.66 -9.20 -4.41
C SER A 153 -7.57 -10.01 -3.46
N GLY A 154 -8.14 -9.32 -2.48
CA GLY A 154 -8.95 -9.85 -1.38
C GLY A 154 -8.17 -10.17 -0.10
N ASP A 155 -6.84 -10.23 -0.16
CA ASP A 155 -6.02 -10.45 1.04
C ASP A 155 -5.88 -9.16 1.86
N ILE A 156 -5.58 -9.35 3.16
CA ILE A 156 -5.43 -8.27 4.15
C ILE A 156 -4.02 -8.33 4.73
N PHE A 157 -3.44 -7.17 4.98
CA PHE A 157 -2.14 -7.05 5.64
C PHE A 157 -2.08 -5.82 6.56
N GLY A 158 -1.08 -5.77 7.45
CA GLY A 158 -0.92 -4.69 8.44
C GLY A 158 -1.84 -4.81 9.65
N GLU A 159 -2.64 -5.86 9.74
CA GLU A 159 -3.58 -6.14 10.81
C GLU A 159 -2.90 -6.27 12.18
N MET A 160 -1.70 -6.88 12.25
CA MET A 160 -0.95 -7.02 13.49
C MET A 160 -0.65 -5.66 14.14
N THR A 161 -0.24 -4.70 13.32
CA THR A 161 0.01 -3.33 13.77
C THR A 161 -1.28 -2.61 14.14
N ALA A 162 -2.32 -2.76 13.34
CA ALA A 162 -3.60 -2.10 13.57
C ALA A 162 -4.27 -2.54 14.88
N PHE A 163 -4.22 -3.84 15.21
CA PHE A 163 -4.88 -4.39 16.41
C PHE A 163 -3.96 -4.47 17.62
N ALA A 164 -2.75 -5.02 17.46
CA ALA A 164 -1.86 -5.23 18.60
C ALA A 164 -1.00 -4.01 18.96
N GLY A 165 -0.97 -2.98 18.12
CA GLY A 165 -0.12 -1.80 18.32
C GLY A 165 1.37 -2.06 18.18
N THR A 166 1.74 -3.23 17.63
CA THR A 166 3.13 -3.58 17.36
C THR A 166 3.65 -2.87 16.12
N PRO A 167 4.95 -2.62 15.98
CA PRO A 167 5.53 -2.16 14.72
C PRO A 167 5.20 -3.11 13.56
N ARG A 168 5.34 -2.65 12.33
CA ARG A 168 5.14 -3.45 11.11
C ARG A 168 6.02 -4.71 11.16
N SER A 169 5.42 -5.86 10.98
CA SER A 169 6.11 -7.16 11.13
C SER A 169 6.94 -7.57 9.93
N ALA A 170 6.78 -6.90 8.79
CA ALA A 170 7.50 -7.16 7.54
C ALA A 170 7.41 -5.94 6.62
N THR A 171 8.30 -5.87 5.62
CA THR A 171 8.22 -4.91 4.52
C THR A 171 7.28 -5.44 3.46
N ILE A 172 6.35 -4.59 3.01
CA ILE A 172 5.38 -4.90 1.95
C ILE A 172 5.73 -4.06 0.72
N GLN A 173 5.94 -4.74 -0.40
CA GLN A 173 6.31 -4.12 -1.67
C GLN A 173 5.34 -4.51 -2.78
N SER A 174 4.92 -3.55 -3.59
CA SER A 174 4.04 -3.77 -4.74
C SER A 174 4.73 -4.60 -5.84
N ILE A 175 3.97 -5.49 -6.48
CA ILE A 175 4.37 -6.22 -7.69
C ILE A 175 3.49 -5.73 -8.83
N GLY A 176 4.04 -4.84 -9.67
CA GLY A 176 3.24 -4.10 -10.63
C GLY A 176 2.39 -3.03 -9.96
N LYS A 177 1.37 -2.55 -10.67
CA LYS A 177 0.42 -1.60 -10.12
C LYS A 177 -0.47 -2.28 -9.07
N VAL A 178 -0.72 -1.59 -7.97
CA VAL A 178 -1.52 -2.07 -6.83
C VAL A 178 -2.50 -0.99 -6.37
N ASP A 179 -3.75 -1.39 -6.16
CA ASP A 179 -4.76 -0.53 -5.53
C ASP A 179 -5.15 -1.15 -4.17
N VAL A 180 -5.07 -0.38 -3.09
CA VAL A 180 -5.39 -0.82 -1.72
C VAL A 180 -6.40 0.12 -1.04
N LEU A 181 -7.19 -0.44 -0.14
CA LEU A 181 -8.00 0.32 0.82
C LEU A 181 -7.27 0.33 2.17
N GLU A 182 -6.90 1.49 2.65
CA GLU A 182 -6.33 1.67 3.98
C GLU A 182 -7.44 1.96 5.00
N VAL A 183 -7.50 1.13 6.03
CA VAL A 183 -8.46 1.23 7.12
C VAL A 183 -7.71 1.56 8.40
N GLU A 184 -7.94 2.74 8.94
CA GLU A 184 -7.30 3.20 10.17
C GLU A 184 -7.83 2.43 11.39
N ARG A 185 -6.99 2.33 12.42
CA ARG A 185 -7.34 1.70 13.72
C ARG A 185 -8.62 2.28 14.32
N GLN A 186 -8.83 3.60 14.19
CA GLN A 186 -10.02 4.23 14.75
C GLN A 186 -11.30 3.68 14.10
N ALA A 187 -11.32 3.52 12.79
CA ALA A 187 -12.45 2.93 12.08
C ALA A 187 -12.73 1.48 12.51
N ILE A 188 -11.66 0.73 12.80
CA ILE A 188 -11.77 -0.64 13.29
C ILE A 188 -12.28 -0.65 14.73
N ALA A 189 -11.84 0.27 15.59
CA ALA A 189 -12.31 0.37 16.97
C ALA A 189 -13.82 0.67 17.03
N GLU A 190 -14.32 1.59 16.19
CA GLU A 190 -15.75 1.86 16.07
C GLU A 190 -16.55 0.61 15.67
N LEU A 191 -16.02 -0.20 14.75
CA LEU A 191 -16.67 -1.45 14.34
C LEU A 191 -16.65 -2.51 15.44
N ILE A 192 -15.59 -2.58 16.23
CA ILE A 192 -15.49 -3.50 17.37
C ILE A 192 -16.50 -3.12 18.47
N GLU A 193 -16.73 -1.83 18.71
CA GLU A 193 -17.76 -1.38 19.64
C GLU A 193 -19.17 -1.79 19.17
N GLU A 194 -19.43 -1.75 17.85
CA GLU A 194 -20.69 -2.19 17.26
C GLU A 194 -20.82 -3.73 17.22
N GLU A 195 -19.71 -4.44 16.99
CA GLU A 195 -19.66 -5.89 16.80
C GLU A 195 -18.46 -6.52 17.54
N PRO A 196 -18.58 -6.79 18.85
CA PRO A 196 -17.48 -7.31 19.67
C PRO A 196 -16.91 -8.66 19.21
N GLY A 197 -17.65 -9.47 18.46
CA GLY A 197 -17.20 -10.74 17.89
C GLY A 197 -16.02 -10.60 16.92
N LEU A 198 -15.78 -9.40 16.41
CA LEU A 198 -14.58 -9.09 15.59
C LEU A 198 -13.28 -9.32 16.35
N ILE A 199 -13.25 -9.06 17.66
CA ILE A 199 -12.03 -9.23 18.48
C ILE A 199 -11.55 -10.67 18.42
N GLU A 200 -12.45 -11.64 18.57
CA GLU A 200 -12.10 -13.06 18.54
C GLU A 200 -11.60 -13.48 17.15
N THR A 201 -12.29 -13.04 16.09
CA THR A 201 -11.95 -13.35 14.71
C THR A 201 -10.56 -12.81 14.33
N PHE A 202 -10.29 -11.54 14.66
CA PHE A 202 -8.97 -10.94 14.40
C PHE A 202 -7.88 -11.52 15.30
N GLY A 203 -8.17 -11.79 16.57
CA GLY A 203 -7.24 -12.43 17.50
C GLY A 203 -6.74 -13.78 17.00
N LYS A 204 -7.65 -14.61 16.49
CA LYS A 204 -7.31 -15.91 15.87
C LYS A 204 -6.40 -15.73 14.65
N MET A 205 -6.76 -14.82 13.72
CA MET A 205 -5.95 -14.57 12.55
C MET A 205 -4.54 -14.08 12.89
N ILE A 206 -4.41 -13.17 13.86
CA ILE A 206 -3.10 -12.64 14.31
C ILE A 206 -2.26 -13.78 14.88
N SER A 207 -2.84 -14.65 15.71
CA SER A 207 -2.17 -15.82 16.28
C SER A 207 -1.68 -16.79 15.19
N ASP A 208 -2.51 -17.07 14.19
CA ASP A 208 -2.16 -17.97 13.10
C ASP A 208 -1.01 -17.39 12.24
N ARG A 209 -1.04 -16.09 11.95
CA ARG A 209 0.03 -15.41 11.21
C ARG A 209 1.32 -15.32 12.00
N GLN A 210 1.24 -15.02 13.30
CA GLN A 210 2.42 -15.02 14.16
C GLN A 210 3.10 -16.39 14.18
N ALA A 211 2.33 -17.46 14.32
CA ALA A 211 2.84 -18.83 14.28
C ALA A 211 3.50 -19.17 12.92
N GLN A 212 2.97 -18.67 11.81
CA GLN A 212 3.60 -18.83 10.49
C GLN A 212 4.93 -18.08 10.40
N LEU A 213 5.00 -16.84 10.87
CA LEU A 213 6.23 -16.05 10.89
C LEU A 213 7.32 -16.68 11.77
N ASP A 214 6.95 -17.24 12.91
CA ASP A 214 7.89 -17.89 13.84
C ASP A 214 8.44 -19.21 13.26
N LYS A 215 7.62 -19.97 12.53
CA LYS A 215 8.11 -21.15 11.78
C LYS A 215 9.15 -20.78 10.72
N LEU A 216 8.98 -19.67 10.03
CA LEU A 216 9.95 -19.18 9.04
C LEU A 216 11.28 -18.74 9.67
N LYS A 217 11.26 -18.21 10.91
CA LYS A 217 12.48 -17.88 11.67
C LYS A 217 13.28 -19.14 12.07
N ILE A 218 12.60 -20.22 12.42
CA ILE A 218 13.23 -21.47 12.89
C ILE A 218 13.87 -22.25 11.72
N THR A 219 13.38 -22.08 10.50
CA THR A 219 13.90 -22.78 9.30
C THR A 219 15.18 -22.14 8.76
N SER A 220 15.63 -20.98 9.29
CA SER A 220 16.93 -20.39 8.99
C SER A 220 17.98 -21.07 9.90
N PRO A 221 18.94 -21.88 9.36
CA PRO A 221 19.92 -22.56 10.20
C PRO A 221 20.79 -21.54 10.93
N SER A 222 20.75 -21.60 12.25
CA SER A 222 21.68 -20.93 13.15
C SER A 222 23.12 -21.33 12.77
N LEU A 223 23.87 -20.39 12.20
CA LEU A 223 25.32 -20.44 12.09
C LEU A 223 25.94 -20.01 13.45
N ALA A 224 25.50 -20.64 14.54
CA ALA A 224 26.21 -20.63 15.80
C ALA A 224 26.93 -21.98 15.90
N ASN A 225 28.16 -22.02 15.44
CA ASN A 225 29.30 -22.85 15.89
C ASN A 225 30.27 -23.09 14.73
N ARG A 226 31.22 -22.20 14.58
CA ARG A 226 32.55 -22.51 14.09
C ARG A 226 33.54 -21.68 14.88
N ASP A 227 33.65 -22.02 16.15
CA ASP A 227 34.89 -21.87 16.89
C ASP A 227 35.48 -23.28 17.09
N VAL A 228 36.52 -23.58 16.35
CA VAL A 228 37.69 -24.35 16.73
C VAL A 228 38.80 -24.03 15.74
#